data_0aa31afe072459e8e931c975b3add231
#
_entry.id   0aa31afe072459e8e931c975b3add231
#
_cell.length_a   1.000
_cell.length_b   1.000
_cell.length_c   1.000
_cell.angle_alpha   90.00
_cell.angle_beta   90.00
_cell.angle_gamma   90.00
#
_symmetry.space_group_name_H-M   'P 1'
#
loop_
_entity.id
_entity.type
_entity.pdbx_description
1 polymer ?
#
loop_
_entity_poly.entity_id
_entity_poly.type
_entity_poly.pdbx_seq_one_letter_code
_entity_poly.pdbx_strand_id
1 'polypeptide(L)'
;MTQALLPPSVKPNWIGGHFRLFMRDRLGFLTRLSKLGDITSFKMGPQLAFFINHPNMIRDVLVTNHAKFEKGRALKQAKNLLGEGLLTSEGKLHLRQRRMIQPAFHRQRINSYAFSMIEFAEKMAEEWQDGEERDISKEMMRLTLQIVGKTLFSANVEDETDEVGKAMTDLVELFDYLMLPFAQLLAKLPLPHSKRFHKAKNAL
;
A
#
# COMPACT_ATOMS: atom_id res chain seq x y z
N MET A 1 40.16 6.51 -5.59
CA MET A 1 38.70 6.46 -5.57
C MET A 1 38.28 5.01 -5.67
N THR A 2 37.90 4.42 -4.55
CA THR A 2 37.43 3.03 -4.50
C THR A 2 36.09 2.96 -5.21
N GLN A 3 36.01 2.33 -6.38
CA GLN A 3 34.74 2.04 -7.03
C GLN A 3 33.91 1.16 -6.07
N ALA A 4 32.82 1.70 -5.55
CA ALA A 4 31.88 0.93 -4.75
C ALA A 4 31.35 -0.20 -5.65
N LEU A 5 31.70 -1.43 -5.32
CA LEU A 5 31.18 -2.63 -6.00
C LEU A 5 29.66 -2.65 -5.80
N LEU A 6 28.92 -2.54 -6.87
CA LEU A 6 27.47 -2.69 -6.83
C LEU A 6 27.11 -4.15 -6.48
N PRO A 7 26.08 -4.36 -5.66
CA PRO A 7 25.58 -5.70 -5.38
C PRO A 7 25.19 -6.46 -6.65
N PRO A 8 25.19 -7.81 -6.62
CA PRO A 8 24.79 -8.64 -7.75
C PRO A 8 23.48 -8.18 -8.40
N SER A 9 23.37 -8.37 -9.69
CA SER A 9 22.21 -7.95 -10.47
C SER A 9 21.85 -8.97 -11.54
N VAL A 10 20.57 -9.09 -11.86
CA VAL A 10 20.11 -9.75 -13.08
C VAL A 10 20.50 -8.90 -14.29
N LYS A 11 20.78 -9.51 -15.45
CA LYS A 11 21.06 -8.75 -16.68
C LYS A 11 19.86 -7.85 -17.04
N PRO A 12 20.05 -6.53 -17.15
CA PRO A 12 18.97 -5.62 -17.51
C PRO A 12 18.64 -5.74 -19.01
N ASN A 13 17.39 -5.47 -19.38
CA ASN A 13 17.05 -5.22 -20.77
C ASN A 13 17.61 -3.85 -21.20
N TRP A 14 17.97 -3.72 -22.46
CA TRP A 14 18.56 -2.50 -23.03
C TRP A 14 17.63 -1.28 -22.88
N ILE A 15 16.31 -1.46 -23.06
CA ILE A 15 15.30 -0.40 -22.92
C ILE A 15 14.51 -0.61 -21.62
N GLY A 16 14.53 0.39 -20.72
CA GLY A 16 13.74 0.37 -19.48
C GLY A 16 14.29 -0.47 -18.33
N GLY A 17 15.50 -1.04 -18.44
CA GLY A 17 16.11 -1.85 -17.38
C GLY A 17 15.31 -3.12 -17.10
N HIS A 18 14.94 -3.36 -15.83
CA HIS A 18 14.18 -4.54 -15.41
C HIS A 18 12.67 -4.29 -15.33
N PHE A 19 12.20 -3.10 -15.68
CA PHE A 19 10.81 -2.71 -15.54
C PHE A 19 9.84 -3.70 -16.20
N ARG A 20 10.12 -4.11 -17.45
CA ARG A 20 9.26 -5.06 -18.17
C ARG A 20 9.21 -6.43 -17.49
N LEU A 21 10.35 -6.92 -16.97
CA LEU A 21 10.43 -8.19 -16.26
C LEU A 21 9.63 -8.12 -14.96
N PHE A 22 9.76 -7.03 -14.21
CA PHE A 22 9.02 -6.78 -12.99
C PHE A 22 7.50 -6.71 -13.23
N MET A 23 7.06 -5.98 -14.26
CA MET A 23 5.62 -5.84 -14.56
C MET A 23 4.97 -7.14 -15.06
N ARG A 24 5.73 -7.99 -15.73
CA ARG A 24 5.22 -9.26 -16.26
C ARG A 24 5.01 -10.30 -15.17
N ASP A 25 5.93 -10.38 -14.21
CA ASP A 25 5.93 -11.36 -13.13
C ASP A 25 6.69 -10.79 -11.93
N ARG A 26 5.98 -10.03 -11.07
CA ARG A 26 6.57 -9.35 -9.92
C ARG A 26 7.16 -10.32 -8.91
N LEU A 27 6.41 -11.37 -8.54
CA LEU A 27 6.85 -12.34 -7.55
C LEU A 27 8.01 -13.20 -8.06
N GLY A 28 7.93 -13.71 -9.26
CA GLY A 28 9.02 -14.48 -9.85
C GLY A 28 10.28 -13.63 -10.06
N PHE A 29 10.15 -12.33 -10.37
CA PHE A 29 11.29 -11.41 -10.45
C PHE A 29 11.96 -11.25 -9.08
N LEU A 30 11.21 -10.97 -8.02
CA LEU A 30 11.75 -10.85 -6.65
C LEU A 30 12.36 -12.17 -6.16
N THR A 31 11.73 -13.30 -6.46
CA THR A 31 12.27 -14.63 -6.16
C THR A 31 13.59 -14.90 -6.88
N ARG A 32 13.77 -14.42 -8.11
CA ARG A 32 15.06 -14.50 -8.79
C ARG A 32 16.13 -13.64 -8.14
N LEU A 33 15.78 -12.42 -7.73
CA LEU A 33 16.70 -11.55 -6.99
C LEU A 33 17.13 -12.15 -5.65
N SER A 34 16.21 -12.76 -4.90
CA SER A 34 16.52 -13.38 -3.59
C SER A 34 17.51 -14.53 -3.68
N LYS A 35 17.59 -15.21 -4.84
CA LYS A 35 18.57 -16.29 -5.08
C LYS A 35 19.98 -15.80 -5.39
N LEU A 36 20.17 -14.51 -5.67
CA LEU A 36 21.47 -13.93 -6.02
C LEU A 36 22.25 -13.46 -4.77
N GLY A 37 21.57 -13.28 -3.64
CA GLY A 37 22.20 -12.85 -2.38
C GLY A 37 21.27 -12.01 -1.49
N ASP A 38 21.82 -11.62 -0.35
CA ASP A 38 21.12 -10.88 0.70
C ASP A 38 20.74 -9.46 0.28
N ILE A 39 21.55 -8.87 -0.59
CA ILE A 39 21.28 -7.58 -1.24
C ILE A 39 21.60 -7.69 -2.72
N THR A 40 20.66 -7.27 -3.56
CA THR A 40 20.81 -7.27 -5.02
C THR A 40 20.39 -5.94 -5.60
N SER A 41 20.97 -5.58 -6.73
CA SER A 41 20.63 -4.33 -7.43
C SER A 41 19.83 -4.61 -8.69
N PHE A 42 18.94 -3.68 -9.05
CA PHE A 42 18.20 -3.71 -10.30
C PHE A 42 17.81 -2.30 -10.76
N LYS A 43 17.47 -2.13 -12.03
CA LYS A 43 17.09 -0.84 -12.60
C LYS A 43 15.60 -0.81 -12.93
N MET A 44 14.89 0.19 -12.41
CA MET A 44 13.50 0.52 -12.77
C MET A 44 13.52 1.76 -13.68
N GLY A 45 13.61 1.56 -14.98
CA GLY A 45 13.95 2.64 -15.92
C GLY A 45 15.34 3.20 -15.62
N PRO A 46 15.50 4.52 -15.45
CA PRO A 46 16.77 5.15 -15.09
C PRO A 46 17.16 4.98 -13.62
N GLN A 47 16.22 4.59 -12.77
CA GLN A 47 16.42 4.53 -11.32
C GLN A 47 17.08 3.20 -10.91
N LEU A 48 18.19 3.30 -10.17
CA LEU A 48 18.79 2.17 -9.47
C LEU A 48 17.99 1.85 -8.22
N ALA A 49 17.63 0.60 -8.03
CA ALA A 49 16.95 0.08 -6.85
C ALA A 49 17.72 -1.09 -6.24
N PHE A 50 17.52 -1.32 -4.95
CA PHE A 50 18.12 -2.42 -4.23
C PHE A 50 17.01 -3.28 -3.62
N PHE A 51 17.14 -4.59 -3.77
CA PHE A 51 16.32 -5.58 -3.10
C PHE A 51 17.10 -6.15 -1.93
N ILE A 52 16.55 -6.03 -0.74
CA ILE A 52 17.16 -6.49 0.51
C ILE A 52 16.36 -7.69 1.00
N ASN A 53 17.05 -8.82 1.19
CA ASN A 53 16.44 -10.11 1.54
C ASN A 53 16.96 -10.69 2.87
N HIS A 54 17.83 -9.98 3.58
CA HIS A 54 18.37 -10.43 4.85
C HIS A 54 17.67 -9.73 6.04
N PRO A 55 17.16 -10.46 7.06
CA PRO A 55 16.41 -9.89 8.17
C PRO A 55 17.13 -8.75 8.91
N ASN A 56 18.43 -8.91 9.17
CA ASN A 56 19.21 -7.87 9.86
C ASN A 56 19.35 -6.60 9.03
N MET A 57 19.52 -6.69 7.71
CA MET A 57 19.59 -5.53 6.83
C MET A 57 18.23 -4.85 6.73
N ILE A 58 17.13 -5.61 6.67
CA ILE A 58 15.77 -5.09 6.72
C ILE A 58 15.53 -4.34 8.03
N ARG A 59 15.92 -4.94 9.17
CA ARG A 59 15.85 -4.28 10.48
C ARG A 59 16.69 -3.01 10.54
N ASP A 60 17.88 -3.02 9.95
CA ASP A 60 18.75 -1.85 9.92
C ASP A 60 18.10 -0.68 9.16
N VAL A 61 17.49 -0.94 8.02
CA VAL A 61 16.78 0.09 7.24
C VAL A 61 15.50 0.57 7.94
N LEU A 62 14.67 -0.35 8.45
CA LEU A 62 13.34 -0.01 8.93
C LEU A 62 13.29 0.44 10.40
N VAL A 63 14.29 0.04 11.20
CA VAL A 63 14.31 0.29 12.66
C VAL A 63 15.54 1.12 13.04
N THR A 64 16.76 0.57 12.85
CA THR A 64 17.98 1.16 13.39
C THR A 64 18.32 2.49 12.74
N ASN A 65 18.25 2.55 11.43
CA ASN A 65 18.61 3.73 10.62
C ASN A 65 17.42 4.38 9.92
N HIS A 66 16.18 4.11 10.35
CA HIS A 66 14.96 4.60 9.68
C HIS A 66 14.97 6.10 9.39
N ALA A 67 15.61 6.92 10.22
CA ALA A 67 15.72 8.37 10.03
C ALA A 67 16.58 8.77 8.82
N LYS A 68 17.39 7.86 8.26
CA LYS A 68 18.22 8.08 7.07
C LYS A 68 17.51 7.72 5.77
N PHE A 69 16.32 7.11 5.87
CA PHE A 69 15.54 6.65 4.74
C PHE A 69 14.23 7.42 4.64
N GLU A 70 13.80 7.65 3.41
CA GLU A 70 12.52 8.27 3.10
C GLU A 70 11.63 7.30 2.34
N LYS A 71 10.34 7.58 2.31
CA LYS A 71 9.36 6.81 1.54
C LYS A 71 9.67 6.87 0.05
N GLY A 72 9.47 5.76 -0.62
CA GLY A 72 9.75 5.63 -2.05
C GLY A 72 8.87 6.55 -2.92
N ARG A 73 9.27 6.70 -4.17
CA ARG A 73 8.64 7.59 -5.15
C ARG A 73 7.13 7.36 -5.29
N ALA A 74 6.68 6.11 -5.25
CA ALA A 74 5.25 5.77 -5.36
C ALA A 74 4.41 6.40 -4.23
N LEU A 75 4.87 6.31 -2.98
CA LEU A 75 4.18 6.94 -1.84
C LEU A 75 4.27 8.47 -1.88
N LYS A 76 5.39 9.03 -2.36
CA LYS A 76 5.49 10.48 -2.61
C LYS A 76 4.49 10.95 -3.67
N GLN A 77 4.22 10.15 -4.70
CA GLN A 77 3.21 10.47 -5.71
C GLN A 77 1.77 10.28 -5.17
N ALA A 78 1.56 9.25 -4.36
CA ALA A 78 0.27 9.01 -3.70
C ALA A 78 -0.18 10.16 -2.79
N LYS A 79 0.76 10.98 -2.30
CA LYS A 79 0.47 12.21 -1.54
C LYS A 79 -0.48 13.17 -2.27
N ASN A 80 -0.40 13.23 -3.60
CA ASN A 80 -1.29 14.08 -4.41
C ASN A 80 -2.75 13.61 -4.40
N LEU A 81 -2.98 12.33 -4.10
CA LEU A 81 -4.29 11.71 -4.03
C LEU A 81 -4.77 11.60 -2.57
N LEU A 82 -3.92 11.08 -1.69
CA LEU A 82 -4.25 10.74 -0.30
C LEU A 82 -3.97 11.88 0.69
N GLY A 83 -3.47 13.03 0.21
CA GLY A 83 -3.05 14.11 1.09
C GLY A 83 -1.83 13.77 1.95
N GLU A 84 -1.62 14.53 3.02
CA GLU A 84 -0.51 14.38 3.98
C GLU A 84 -0.90 13.54 5.20
N GLY A 85 -1.51 12.38 4.98
CA GLY A 85 -1.82 11.42 6.04
C GLY A 85 -0.60 10.64 6.53
N LEU A 86 -0.80 9.75 7.51
CA LEU A 86 0.27 8.93 8.11
C LEU A 86 1.07 8.12 7.07
N LEU A 87 0.40 7.63 6.03
CA LEU A 87 1.04 6.82 4.97
C LEU A 87 1.98 7.64 4.08
N THR A 88 1.66 8.92 3.84
CA THR A 88 2.33 9.76 2.84
C THR A 88 3.21 10.86 3.42
N SER A 89 3.00 11.22 4.70
CA SER A 89 3.81 12.23 5.40
C SER A 89 5.20 11.73 5.75
N GLU A 90 6.14 12.66 5.94
CA GLU A 90 7.55 12.41 6.25
C GLU A 90 8.01 13.22 7.47
N GLY A 91 9.15 12.84 8.03
CA GLY A 91 9.90 13.59 9.05
C GLY A 91 9.06 13.93 10.28
N LYS A 92 9.10 15.22 10.69
CA LYS A 92 8.42 15.69 11.91
C LYS A 92 6.90 15.58 11.85
N LEU A 93 6.31 15.79 10.67
CA LEU A 93 4.85 15.68 10.50
C LEU A 93 4.40 14.22 10.70
N HIS A 94 5.07 13.27 10.06
CA HIS A 94 4.81 11.84 10.25
C HIS A 94 4.92 11.42 11.72
N LEU A 95 6.00 11.85 12.40
CA LEU A 95 6.22 11.52 13.81
C LEU A 95 5.12 12.09 14.71
N ARG A 96 4.67 13.33 14.44
CA ARG A 96 3.56 13.95 15.16
C ARG A 96 2.26 13.18 14.95
N GLN A 97 1.89 12.87 13.71
CA GLN A 97 0.68 12.11 13.40
C GLN A 97 0.71 10.72 14.01
N ARG A 98 1.84 10.00 13.91
CA ARG A 98 2.01 8.68 14.51
C ARG A 98 1.79 8.70 16.02
N ARG A 99 2.37 9.69 16.73
CA ARG A 99 2.18 9.85 18.19
C ARG A 99 0.73 10.14 18.56
N MET A 100 0.02 10.92 17.74
CA MET A 100 -1.40 11.23 17.97
C MET A 100 -2.31 10.00 17.79
N ILE A 101 -2.00 9.13 16.84
CA ILE A 101 -2.83 7.95 16.52
C ILE A 101 -2.46 6.75 17.42
N GLN A 102 -1.21 6.66 17.89
CA GLN A 102 -0.71 5.53 18.66
C GLN A 102 -1.57 5.10 19.85
N PRO A 103 -2.21 6.01 20.65
CA PRO A 103 -3.09 5.61 21.75
C PRO A 103 -4.27 4.74 21.33
N ALA A 104 -4.80 4.91 20.10
CA ALA A 104 -5.90 4.10 19.58
C ALA A 104 -5.50 2.62 19.37
N PHE A 105 -4.20 2.33 19.31
CA PHE A 105 -3.65 0.99 19.10
C PHE A 105 -3.01 0.40 20.35
N HIS A 106 -3.26 0.97 21.53
CA HIS A 106 -2.85 0.35 22.79
C HIS A 106 -3.59 -0.97 23.01
N ARG A 107 -2.91 -1.94 23.65
CA ARG A 107 -3.44 -3.29 23.89
C ARG A 107 -4.85 -3.28 24.52
N GLN A 108 -5.10 -2.39 25.47
CA GLN A 108 -6.42 -2.27 26.11
C GLN A 108 -7.50 -1.85 25.11
N ARG A 109 -7.20 -0.92 24.18
CA ARG A 109 -8.12 -0.52 23.12
C ARG A 109 -8.34 -1.65 22.13
N ILE A 110 -7.27 -2.32 21.69
CA ILE A 110 -7.39 -3.48 20.79
C ILE A 110 -8.26 -4.58 21.40
N ASN A 111 -8.11 -4.85 22.70
CA ASN A 111 -8.99 -5.81 23.39
C ASN A 111 -10.47 -5.36 23.38
N SER A 112 -10.75 -4.05 23.52
CA SER A 112 -12.13 -3.56 23.43
C SER A 112 -12.70 -3.66 22.00
N TYR A 113 -11.85 -3.52 20.99
CA TYR A 113 -12.25 -3.67 19.57
C TYR A 113 -12.67 -5.10 19.23
N ALA A 114 -12.12 -6.10 19.92
CA ALA A 114 -12.48 -7.50 19.70
C ALA A 114 -13.99 -7.76 19.92
N PHE A 115 -14.62 -7.09 20.84
CA PHE A 115 -16.08 -7.21 21.06
C PHE A 115 -16.86 -6.70 19.84
N SER A 116 -16.49 -5.53 19.30
CA SER A 116 -17.12 -5.01 18.08
C SER A 116 -16.85 -5.90 16.87
N MET A 117 -15.64 -6.50 16.76
CA MET A 117 -15.31 -7.44 15.68
C MET A 117 -16.21 -8.68 15.73
N ILE A 118 -16.43 -9.24 16.92
CA ILE A 118 -17.29 -10.40 17.13
C ILE A 118 -18.75 -10.03 16.78
N GLU A 119 -19.26 -8.93 17.32
CA GLU A 119 -20.63 -8.46 17.10
C GLU A 119 -20.95 -8.29 15.60
N PHE A 120 -20.06 -7.59 14.85
CA PHE A 120 -20.26 -7.43 13.40
C PHE A 120 -20.12 -8.73 12.62
N ALA A 121 -19.22 -9.62 13.04
CA ALA A 121 -19.05 -10.91 12.39
C ALA A 121 -20.27 -11.84 12.61
N GLU A 122 -20.81 -11.87 13.83
CA GLU A 122 -22.02 -12.63 14.17
C GLU A 122 -23.22 -12.08 13.38
N LYS A 123 -23.44 -10.75 13.39
CA LYS A 123 -24.51 -10.12 12.60
C LYS A 123 -24.41 -10.47 11.11
N MET A 124 -23.22 -10.46 10.53
CA MET A 124 -23.01 -10.85 9.13
C MET A 124 -23.31 -12.33 8.91
N ALA A 125 -22.87 -13.21 9.82
CA ALA A 125 -23.14 -14.64 9.72
C ALA A 125 -24.64 -14.98 9.79
N GLU A 126 -25.40 -14.24 10.59
CA GLU A 126 -26.86 -14.38 10.68
C GLU A 126 -27.60 -13.99 9.40
N GLU A 127 -27.02 -13.09 8.58
CA GLU A 127 -27.56 -12.70 7.28
C GLU A 127 -27.39 -13.79 6.21
N TRP A 128 -26.50 -14.77 6.43
CA TRP A 128 -26.18 -15.80 5.44
C TRP A 128 -27.17 -16.97 5.49
N GLN A 129 -27.65 -17.36 4.32
CA GLN A 129 -28.60 -18.46 4.19
C GLN A 129 -27.98 -19.63 3.43
N ASP A 130 -28.40 -20.85 3.77
CA ASP A 130 -27.94 -22.07 3.08
C ASP A 130 -28.39 -22.06 1.61
N GLY A 131 -27.47 -22.39 0.71
CA GLY A 131 -27.69 -22.37 -0.73
C GLY A 131 -27.57 -21.02 -1.42
N GLU A 132 -27.25 -19.93 -0.70
CA GLU A 132 -26.98 -18.61 -1.28
C GLU A 132 -25.59 -18.52 -1.92
N GLU A 133 -25.51 -17.89 -3.08
CA GLU A 133 -24.23 -17.55 -3.71
C GLU A 133 -23.82 -16.12 -3.28
N ARG A 134 -22.66 -15.99 -2.64
CA ARG A 134 -22.15 -14.71 -2.12
C ARG A 134 -20.73 -14.41 -2.60
N ASP A 135 -20.47 -13.15 -2.87
CA ASP A 135 -19.12 -12.62 -3.14
C ASP A 135 -18.40 -12.35 -1.81
N ILE A 136 -17.62 -13.33 -1.35
CA ILE A 136 -16.90 -13.25 -0.06
C ILE A 136 -15.96 -12.05 0.00
N SER A 137 -15.40 -11.61 -1.13
CA SER A 137 -14.53 -10.42 -1.15
C SER A 137 -15.30 -9.16 -0.77
N LYS A 138 -16.51 -8.99 -1.27
CA LYS A 138 -17.39 -7.86 -0.92
C LYS A 138 -17.86 -7.95 0.52
N GLU A 139 -18.28 -9.14 0.98
CA GLU A 139 -18.69 -9.35 2.36
C GLU A 139 -17.57 -9.00 3.34
N MET A 140 -16.35 -9.45 3.09
CA MET A 140 -15.20 -9.14 3.95
C MET A 140 -14.81 -7.66 3.88
N MET A 141 -14.94 -7.01 2.74
CA MET A 141 -14.74 -5.56 2.62
C MET A 141 -15.77 -4.80 3.48
N ARG A 142 -17.06 -5.15 3.38
CA ARG A 142 -18.15 -4.58 4.18
C ARG A 142 -17.89 -4.76 5.67
N LEU A 143 -17.59 -5.98 6.11
CA LEU A 143 -17.31 -6.31 7.51
C LEU A 143 -16.14 -5.48 8.06
N THR A 144 -15.02 -5.49 7.36
CA THR A 144 -13.82 -4.77 7.83
C THR A 144 -14.02 -3.26 7.85
N LEU A 145 -14.78 -2.70 6.92
CA LEU A 145 -15.09 -1.28 6.88
C LEU A 145 -16.00 -0.87 8.05
N GLN A 146 -17.02 -1.65 8.37
CA GLN A 146 -17.89 -1.44 9.54
C GLN A 146 -17.09 -1.48 10.85
N ILE A 147 -16.21 -2.50 11.00
CA ILE A 147 -15.32 -2.60 12.17
C ILE A 147 -14.41 -1.37 12.30
N VAL A 148 -13.76 -0.95 11.21
CA VAL A 148 -12.87 0.22 11.21
C VAL A 148 -13.65 1.50 11.52
N GLY A 149 -14.79 1.71 10.87
CA GLY A 149 -15.67 2.86 11.12
C GLY A 149 -16.04 2.97 12.60
N LYS A 150 -16.50 1.88 13.20
CA LYS A 150 -16.89 1.83 14.61
C LYS A 150 -15.71 2.01 15.57
N THR A 151 -14.60 1.30 15.33
CA THR A 151 -13.50 1.22 16.31
C THR A 151 -12.56 2.43 16.27
N LEU A 152 -12.24 2.96 15.09
CA LEU A 152 -11.28 4.06 14.92
C LEU A 152 -11.97 5.42 14.79
N PHE A 153 -13.17 5.48 14.22
CA PHE A 153 -13.87 6.75 13.96
C PHE A 153 -15.13 6.94 14.80
N SER A 154 -15.56 5.90 15.54
CA SER A 154 -16.84 5.90 16.29
C SER A 154 -18.04 6.22 15.40
N ALA A 155 -17.92 5.93 14.10
CA ALA A 155 -18.94 6.18 13.10
C ALA A 155 -19.69 4.89 12.76
N ASN A 156 -20.99 5.01 12.48
CA ASN A 156 -21.74 3.96 11.81
C ASN A 156 -21.70 4.23 10.31
N VAL A 157 -21.10 3.30 9.56
CA VAL A 157 -20.90 3.43 8.10
C VAL A 157 -21.74 2.39 7.34
N GLU A 158 -22.82 1.87 7.95
CA GLU A 158 -23.64 0.83 7.30
C GLU A 158 -24.23 1.30 5.97
N ASP A 159 -24.74 2.54 5.92
CA ASP A 159 -25.38 3.09 4.72
C ASP A 159 -24.36 3.55 3.63
N GLU A 160 -23.10 3.79 4.01
CA GLU A 160 -22.06 4.32 3.13
C GLU A 160 -21.08 3.23 2.67
N THR A 161 -21.26 1.96 3.14
CA THR A 161 -20.29 0.87 2.96
C THR A 161 -20.01 0.58 1.50
N ASP A 162 -21.04 0.60 0.64
CA ASP A 162 -20.89 0.30 -0.79
C ASP A 162 -20.14 1.41 -1.53
N GLU A 163 -20.39 2.67 -1.21
CA GLU A 163 -19.72 3.81 -1.83
C GLU A 163 -18.26 3.88 -1.41
N VAL A 164 -17.99 3.75 -0.11
CA VAL A 164 -16.62 3.75 0.43
C VAL A 164 -15.85 2.50 -0.03
N GLY A 165 -16.49 1.33 -0.06
CA GLY A 165 -15.90 0.09 -0.57
C GLY A 165 -15.48 0.22 -2.03
N LYS A 166 -16.33 0.84 -2.86
CA LYS A 166 -16.01 1.12 -4.27
C LYS A 166 -14.86 2.13 -4.40
N ALA A 167 -14.88 3.20 -3.61
CA ALA A 167 -13.80 4.18 -3.60
C ALA A 167 -12.47 3.56 -3.19
N MET A 168 -12.47 2.65 -2.20
CA MET A 168 -11.28 1.90 -1.79
C MET A 168 -10.75 0.96 -2.87
N THR A 169 -11.63 0.27 -3.59
CA THR A 169 -11.26 -0.57 -4.74
C THR A 169 -10.63 0.26 -5.85
N ASP A 170 -11.25 1.39 -6.20
CA ASP A 170 -10.72 2.34 -7.18
C ASP A 170 -9.34 2.88 -6.76
N LEU A 171 -9.13 3.12 -5.46
CA LEU A 171 -7.83 3.54 -4.91
C LEU A 171 -6.73 2.48 -5.06
N VAL A 172 -7.06 1.21 -4.80
CA VAL A 172 -6.10 0.10 -4.94
C VAL A 172 -5.69 -0.07 -6.41
N GLU A 173 -6.65 -0.04 -7.35
CA GLU A 173 -6.35 -0.07 -8.78
C GLU A 173 -5.48 1.12 -9.22
N LEU A 174 -5.76 2.30 -8.66
CA LEU A 174 -5.03 3.51 -8.95
C LEU A 174 -3.60 3.48 -8.41
N PHE A 175 -3.36 2.79 -7.28
CA PHE A 175 -2.02 2.64 -6.71
C PHE A 175 -1.08 1.91 -7.67
N ASP A 176 -1.54 0.89 -8.38
CA ASP A 176 -0.77 0.21 -9.42
C ASP A 176 -0.36 1.16 -10.55
N TYR A 177 -1.24 2.09 -10.92
CA TYR A 177 -0.96 3.13 -11.91
C TYR A 177 0.12 4.13 -11.41
N LEU A 178 0.10 4.52 -10.13
CA LEU A 178 1.10 5.40 -9.53
C LEU A 178 2.50 4.78 -9.47
N MET A 179 2.58 3.43 -9.50
CA MET A 179 3.85 2.70 -9.59
C MET A 179 4.53 2.81 -10.96
N LEU A 180 3.84 3.26 -12.00
CA LEU A 180 4.42 3.41 -13.33
C LEU A 180 5.48 4.53 -13.35
N PRO A 181 6.64 4.33 -14.02
CA PRO A 181 7.74 5.31 -14.02
C PRO A 181 7.37 6.65 -14.67
N PHE A 182 6.33 6.70 -15.49
CA PHE A 182 5.84 7.90 -16.17
C PHE A 182 4.41 8.29 -15.75
N ALA A 183 3.94 7.84 -14.58
CA ALA A 183 2.58 8.08 -14.10
C ALA A 183 2.17 9.57 -14.16
N GLN A 184 3.08 10.49 -13.80
CA GLN A 184 2.82 11.93 -13.86
C GLN A 184 2.60 12.46 -15.28
N LEU A 185 3.31 11.89 -16.28
CA LEU A 185 3.13 12.26 -17.67
C LEU A 185 1.83 11.69 -18.22
N LEU A 186 1.53 10.44 -17.87
CA LEU A 186 0.29 9.75 -18.25
C LEU A 186 -0.95 10.37 -17.59
N ALA A 187 -0.83 10.90 -16.36
CA ALA A 187 -1.92 11.59 -15.69
C ALA A 187 -2.35 12.90 -16.37
N LYS A 188 -1.47 13.52 -17.18
CA LYS A 188 -1.76 14.72 -17.97
C LYS A 188 -2.46 14.39 -19.29
N LEU A 189 -2.45 13.13 -19.73
CA LEU A 189 -3.12 12.70 -20.94
C LEU A 189 -4.59 12.37 -20.62
N PRO A 190 -5.55 12.67 -21.52
CA PRO A 190 -6.98 12.40 -21.31
C PRO A 190 -7.32 10.92 -21.50
N LEU A 191 -6.62 10.05 -20.76
CA LEU A 191 -6.83 8.60 -20.77
C LEU A 191 -7.99 8.22 -19.83
N PRO A 192 -8.68 7.08 -20.06
CA PRO A 192 -9.76 6.62 -19.19
C PRO A 192 -9.34 6.52 -17.73
N HIS A 193 -8.10 6.09 -17.45
CA HIS A 193 -7.52 6.01 -16.11
C HIS A 193 -7.29 7.38 -15.45
N SER A 194 -6.94 8.42 -16.22
CA SER A 194 -6.78 9.77 -15.66
C SER A 194 -8.11 10.40 -15.27
N LYS A 195 -9.20 10.10 -15.99
CA LYS A 195 -10.55 10.51 -15.60
C LYS A 195 -11.01 9.86 -14.30
N ARG A 196 -10.73 8.56 -14.11
CA ARG A 196 -10.98 7.86 -12.85
C ARG A 196 -10.16 8.43 -11.69
N PHE A 197 -8.90 8.80 -11.94
CA PHE A 197 -8.04 9.49 -10.98
C PHE A 197 -8.66 10.80 -10.47
N HIS A 198 -9.10 11.65 -11.37
CA HIS A 198 -9.74 12.90 -10.99
C HIS A 198 -11.07 12.70 -10.27
N LYS A 199 -11.84 11.68 -10.65
CA LYS A 199 -13.10 11.32 -9.99
C LYS A 199 -12.87 10.81 -8.57
N ALA A 200 -11.92 9.89 -8.37
CA ALA A 200 -11.56 9.37 -7.04
C ALA A 200 -11.01 10.46 -6.12
N LYS A 201 -10.20 11.40 -6.66
CA LYS A 201 -9.68 12.54 -5.90
C LYS A 201 -10.77 13.50 -5.42
N ASN A 202 -11.85 13.64 -6.17
CA ASN A 202 -12.95 14.55 -5.81
C ASN A 202 -13.99 13.90 -4.89
N ALA A 203 -13.95 12.57 -4.72
CA ALA A 203 -14.84 11.80 -3.86
C ALA A 203 -14.25 11.55 -2.45
N LEU A 204 -12.98 11.91 -2.23
CA LEU A 204 -12.24 11.88 -0.96
C LEU A 204 -12.13 13.28 -0.36
#